data_12cc48e78d26e19be4d0b2950eeb1fe7
#
_entry.id   12cc48e78d26e19be4d0b2950eeb1fe7
#
_cell.length_a   1.000
_cell.length_b   1.000
_cell.length_c   1.000
_cell.angle_alpha   90.00
_cell.angle_beta   90.00
_cell.angle_gamma   90.00
#
_symmetry.space_group_name_H-M   'P 1'
#
loop_
_entity.id
_entity.type
_entity.pdbx_description
1 polymer ?
#
loop_
_entity_poly.entity_id
_entity_poly.type
_entity_poly.pdbx_seq_one_letter_code
_entity_poly.pdbx_strand_id
1 'polypeptide(L)'
;HSNDPQCKDYTEEYQALYHEHMAKMLEERPWIWSSHVWNMFDFGCAARDEGGVAGRNNKGLVTLDRKVKKDSYYIYQAYWNKQPMVHLCGKRYAQRAGETTEIRVYSNQPSVTLFLNGEKVEELSAEKVFVFTVALKDGFNILTAQAGEVKDTMTLEKVEKEPEIYVLPEVNERAEGVANWFSTVGDMDLKAPMEFPEGMYSIKDSLEELAKCPEAIEIAAKAVKLTMNMVVSPGEGMWDMMKGMSLERLGEMAGSLAPEGFIESLNGKLIQIKKV
;
A
#
# COMPACT_ATOMS: atom_id res chain seq x y z
N HIS A 1 5.30 9.76 10.86
CA HIS A 1 5.58 10.67 9.75
C HIS A 1 6.69 10.14 8.86
N SER A 2 6.62 10.42 7.57
CA SER A 2 7.69 10.13 6.61
C SER A 2 7.92 11.34 5.71
N ASN A 3 9.20 11.75 5.56
CA ASN A 3 9.61 12.78 4.61
C ASN A 3 9.85 12.20 3.20
N ASP A 4 10.05 10.90 3.13
CA ASP A 4 10.24 10.14 1.89
C ASP A 4 9.38 8.87 1.95
N PRO A 5 8.06 9.00 1.71
CA PRO A 5 7.13 7.88 1.79
C PRO A 5 7.50 6.77 0.82
N GLN A 6 7.63 5.56 1.35
CA GLN A 6 7.97 4.37 0.58
C GLN A 6 6.83 3.35 0.66
N CYS A 7 6.84 2.37 -0.24
CA CYS A 7 5.81 1.34 -0.29
C CYS A 7 5.66 0.49 1.00
N LYS A 8 6.64 0.52 1.89
CA LYS A 8 6.65 -0.23 3.15
C LYS A 8 6.12 0.58 4.34
N ASP A 9 5.91 1.87 4.14
CA ASP A 9 5.60 2.73 5.24
C ASP A 9 4.09 2.81 5.48
N TYR A 10 3.69 2.72 6.74
CA TYR A 10 2.31 2.80 7.17
C TYR A 10 1.97 4.19 7.71
N THR A 11 2.66 5.23 7.20
CA THR A 11 2.40 6.61 7.59
C THR A 11 1.14 7.16 6.93
N GLU A 12 0.59 8.21 7.53
CA GLU A 12 -0.55 8.93 6.96
C GLU A 12 -0.16 9.63 5.65
N GLU A 13 1.08 10.12 5.55
CA GLU A 13 1.61 10.78 4.37
C GLU A 13 1.66 9.82 3.17
N TYR A 14 2.14 8.59 3.37
CA TYR A 14 2.16 7.60 2.30
C TYR A 14 0.73 7.19 1.90
N GLN A 15 -0.17 7.00 2.86
CA GLN A 15 -1.58 6.75 2.57
C GLN A 15 -2.18 7.89 1.74
N ALA A 16 -1.90 9.14 2.11
CA ALA A 16 -2.39 10.31 1.39
C ALA A 16 -1.89 10.34 -0.06
N LEU A 17 -0.58 10.16 -0.28
CA LEU A 17 0.02 10.08 -1.63
C LEU A 17 -0.58 8.96 -2.49
N TYR A 18 -0.77 7.79 -1.90
CA TYR A 18 -1.43 6.67 -2.60
C TYR A 18 -2.83 7.06 -3.09
N HIS A 19 -3.63 7.66 -2.21
CA HIS A 19 -4.99 8.06 -2.55
C HIS A 19 -5.06 9.28 -3.48
N GLU A 20 -4.09 10.20 -3.44
CA GLU A 20 -3.94 11.27 -4.44
C GLU A 20 -3.78 10.68 -5.84
N HIS A 21 -2.86 9.71 -5.98
CA HIS A 21 -2.62 9.03 -7.24
C HIS A 21 -3.86 8.28 -7.73
N MET A 22 -4.50 7.51 -6.83
CA MET A 22 -5.69 6.73 -7.17
C MET A 22 -6.89 7.60 -7.56
N ALA A 23 -7.15 8.69 -6.83
CA ALA A 23 -8.25 9.59 -7.13
C ALA A 23 -8.05 10.26 -8.49
N LYS A 24 -6.85 10.75 -8.78
CA LYS A 24 -6.48 11.32 -10.08
C LYS A 24 -6.60 10.29 -11.20
N MET A 25 -6.07 9.10 -11.00
CA MET A 25 -6.12 8.00 -11.97
C MET A 25 -7.57 7.65 -12.35
N LEU A 26 -8.48 7.63 -11.37
CA LEU A 26 -9.91 7.36 -11.60
C LEU A 26 -10.59 8.49 -12.36
N GLU A 27 -10.30 9.75 -12.01
CA GLU A 27 -10.85 10.93 -12.68
C GLU A 27 -10.45 10.97 -14.17
N GLU A 28 -9.21 10.58 -14.50
CA GLU A 28 -8.69 10.54 -15.86
C GLU A 28 -9.24 9.36 -16.69
N ARG A 29 -9.98 8.43 -16.09
CA ARG A 29 -10.47 7.20 -16.72
C ARG A 29 -11.98 7.02 -16.61
N PRO A 30 -12.77 7.85 -17.31
CA PRO A 30 -14.24 7.86 -17.20
C PRO A 30 -14.91 6.56 -17.68
N TRP A 31 -14.16 5.66 -18.32
CA TRP A 31 -14.63 4.31 -18.67
C TRP A 31 -14.62 3.32 -17.50
N ILE A 32 -14.01 3.67 -16.38
CA ILE A 32 -14.13 2.89 -15.15
C ILE A 32 -15.48 3.22 -14.51
N TRP A 33 -16.42 2.32 -14.65
CA TRP A 33 -17.81 2.55 -14.23
C TRP A 33 -18.02 2.50 -12.72
N SER A 34 -17.14 1.86 -11.97
CA SER A 34 -17.22 1.78 -10.50
C SER A 34 -15.86 1.55 -9.88
N SER A 35 -15.64 2.14 -8.72
CA SER A 35 -14.50 1.89 -7.85
C SER A 35 -14.94 1.97 -6.38
N HIS A 36 -14.32 1.19 -5.51
CA HIS A 36 -14.61 1.17 -4.09
C HIS A 36 -13.33 1.32 -3.29
N VAL A 37 -13.28 2.36 -2.45
CA VAL A 37 -12.13 2.59 -1.59
C VAL A 37 -12.14 1.59 -0.44
N TRP A 38 -11.03 0.89 -0.24
CA TRP A 38 -10.83 0.05 0.92
C TRP A 38 -9.85 0.74 1.87
N ASN A 39 -10.26 1.31 3.00
CA ASN A 39 -11.57 1.15 3.60
C ASN A 39 -12.01 2.48 4.23
N MET A 40 -13.29 2.64 4.57
CA MET A 40 -13.76 3.84 5.26
C MET A 40 -13.15 4.01 6.65
N PHE A 41 -12.98 2.92 7.39
CA PHE A 41 -12.48 2.93 8.76
C PHE A 41 -11.32 1.97 8.96
N ASP A 42 -10.39 2.31 9.82
CA ASP A 42 -9.48 1.32 10.40
C ASP A 42 -10.29 0.25 11.12
N PHE A 43 -9.79 -0.98 11.12
CA PHE A 43 -10.50 -2.10 11.75
C PHE A 43 -9.55 -3.09 12.43
N GLY A 44 -10.10 -3.88 13.35
CA GLY A 44 -9.37 -4.95 14.01
C GLY A 44 -9.12 -6.12 13.04
N CYS A 45 -7.90 -6.62 13.00
CA CYS A 45 -7.51 -7.78 12.22
C CYS A 45 -6.33 -8.48 12.91
N ALA A 46 -6.58 -9.65 13.51
CA ALA A 46 -5.60 -10.35 14.33
C ALA A 46 -4.30 -10.70 13.57
N ALA A 47 -4.38 -10.89 12.25
CA ALA A 47 -3.23 -11.21 11.41
C ALA A 47 -2.45 -9.99 10.92
N ARG A 48 -2.75 -8.79 11.42
CA ARG A 48 -2.12 -7.54 11.00
C ARG A 48 -1.36 -6.88 12.13
N ASP A 49 -0.25 -6.27 11.77
CA ASP A 49 0.59 -5.43 12.63
C ASP A 49 1.04 -4.21 11.81
N GLU A 50 0.06 -3.38 11.45
CA GLU A 50 0.30 -2.23 10.59
C GLU A 50 0.62 -0.99 11.42
N GLY A 51 1.71 -0.31 11.05
CA GLY A 51 2.18 0.88 11.76
C GLY A 51 2.59 0.60 13.22
N GLY A 52 3.08 -0.62 13.54
CA GLY A 52 3.54 -1.00 14.88
C GLY A 52 2.42 -1.25 15.90
N VAL A 53 1.18 -1.45 15.44
CA VAL A 53 0.04 -1.75 16.33
C VAL A 53 -0.54 -3.11 15.99
N ALA A 54 -0.21 -4.11 16.80
CA ALA A 54 -0.70 -5.47 16.64
C ALA A 54 -2.24 -5.54 16.60
N GLY A 55 -2.77 -6.40 15.73
CA GLY A 55 -4.20 -6.61 15.56
C GLY A 55 -4.94 -5.47 14.86
N ARG A 56 -4.24 -4.56 14.18
CA ARG A 56 -4.83 -3.42 13.47
C ARG A 56 -4.53 -3.46 11.97
N ASN A 57 -5.58 -3.19 11.18
CA ASN A 57 -5.46 -2.73 9.80
C ASN A 57 -5.72 -1.21 9.76
N ASN A 58 -4.76 -0.43 9.29
CA ASN A 58 -4.81 1.04 9.27
C ASN A 58 -5.11 1.66 7.90
N LYS A 59 -5.67 0.88 6.97
CA LYS A 59 -6.05 1.36 5.63
C LYS A 59 -7.31 2.23 5.60
N GLY A 60 -7.97 2.41 6.74
CA GLY A 60 -9.14 3.28 6.84
C GLY A 60 -8.83 4.74 6.52
N LEU A 61 -9.78 5.43 5.88
CA LEU A 61 -9.73 6.88 5.71
C LEU A 61 -10.04 7.63 7.03
N VAL A 62 -10.59 6.92 7.99
CA VAL A 62 -10.94 7.40 9.35
C VAL A 62 -10.37 6.43 10.36
N THR A 63 -9.88 6.93 11.48
CA THR A 63 -9.26 6.13 12.54
C THR A 63 -10.25 5.11 13.15
N LEU A 64 -9.70 4.08 13.82
CA LEU A 64 -10.46 2.99 14.43
C LEU A 64 -11.53 3.50 15.42
N ASP A 65 -11.21 4.52 16.18
CA ASP A 65 -12.12 5.16 17.16
C ASP A 65 -13.13 6.13 16.54
N ARG A 66 -13.10 6.30 15.21
CA ARG A 66 -13.97 7.19 14.43
C ARG A 66 -13.77 8.68 14.68
N LYS A 67 -12.74 9.09 15.41
CA LYS A 67 -12.59 10.50 15.83
C LYS A 67 -11.84 11.34 14.83
N VAL A 68 -10.90 10.75 14.06
CA VAL A 68 -10.05 11.48 13.14
C VAL A 68 -10.30 11.02 11.70
N LYS A 69 -10.68 11.96 10.86
CA LYS A 69 -10.60 11.82 9.40
C LYS A 69 -9.15 12.06 8.99
N LYS A 70 -8.53 11.09 8.34
CA LYS A 70 -7.14 11.22 7.87
C LYS A 70 -7.07 12.09 6.61
N ASP A 71 -5.89 12.55 6.24
CA ASP A 71 -5.71 13.38 5.05
C ASP A 71 -6.27 12.71 3.79
N SER A 72 -6.12 11.39 3.67
CA SER A 72 -6.69 10.59 2.58
C SER A 72 -8.23 10.64 2.47
N TYR A 73 -8.95 10.99 3.53
CA TYR A 73 -10.39 11.26 3.47
C TYR A 73 -10.68 12.54 2.67
N TYR A 74 -9.88 13.57 2.88
CA TYR A 74 -10.11 14.89 2.32
C TYR A 74 -9.74 15.00 0.85
N ILE A 75 -8.82 14.15 0.33
CA ILE A 75 -8.57 14.10 -1.11
C ILE A 75 -9.83 13.65 -1.87
N TYR A 76 -10.54 12.63 -1.37
CA TYR A 76 -11.82 12.21 -1.97
C TYR A 76 -12.90 13.28 -1.80
N GLN A 77 -12.90 14.00 -0.69
CA GLN A 77 -13.79 15.14 -0.54
C GLN A 77 -13.47 16.22 -1.58
N ALA A 78 -12.21 16.49 -1.89
CA ALA A 78 -11.82 17.45 -2.93
C ALA A 78 -12.27 17.03 -4.33
N TYR A 79 -12.31 15.72 -4.63
CA TYR A 79 -12.79 15.22 -5.92
C TYR A 79 -14.31 15.15 -6.01
N TRP A 80 -14.99 14.70 -4.97
CA TRP A 80 -16.40 14.31 -5.06
C TRP A 80 -17.37 15.31 -4.45
N ASN A 81 -16.92 16.21 -3.57
CA ASN A 81 -17.81 17.21 -2.99
C ASN A 81 -18.01 18.38 -3.96
N LYS A 82 -19.28 18.80 -4.08
CA LYS A 82 -19.66 19.98 -4.87
C LYS A 82 -19.58 21.29 -4.08
N GLN A 83 -19.62 21.22 -2.74
CA GLN A 83 -19.48 22.39 -1.89
C GLN A 83 -18.00 22.78 -1.81
N PRO A 84 -17.69 24.09 -1.78
CA PRO A 84 -16.32 24.56 -1.59
C PRO A 84 -15.69 23.93 -0.35
N MET A 85 -14.44 23.47 -0.47
CA MET A 85 -13.70 22.92 0.64
C MET A 85 -12.21 23.26 0.53
N VAL A 86 -11.55 23.34 1.67
CA VAL A 86 -10.09 23.41 1.81
C VAL A 86 -9.67 22.62 3.05
N HIS A 87 -8.57 21.90 2.98
CA HIS A 87 -8.03 21.11 4.08
C HIS A 87 -6.50 21.17 4.10
N LEU A 88 -5.93 21.59 5.21
CA LEU A 88 -4.51 21.52 5.51
C LEU A 88 -4.14 20.11 5.95
N CYS A 89 -3.23 19.45 5.23
CA CYS A 89 -2.75 18.12 5.56
C CYS A 89 -1.68 18.14 6.65
N GLY A 90 -1.45 16.98 7.28
CA GLY A 90 -0.40 16.81 8.27
C GLY A 90 -0.71 17.42 9.64
N LYS A 91 -1.98 17.60 10.01
CA LYS A 91 -2.37 18.16 11.32
C LYS A 91 -1.89 17.32 12.50
N ARG A 92 -1.70 16.02 12.32
CA ARG A 92 -1.17 15.13 13.37
C ARG A 92 0.36 15.15 13.47
N TYR A 93 1.03 15.63 12.41
CA TYR A 93 2.47 15.92 12.43
C TYR A 93 2.68 17.39 12.81
N ALA A 94 2.36 17.72 14.07
CA ALA A 94 2.30 19.09 14.55
C ALA A 94 3.66 19.66 14.96
N GLN A 95 4.61 18.84 15.42
CA GLN A 95 5.95 19.27 15.84
C GLN A 95 6.96 18.91 14.75
N ARG A 96 7.57 19.90 14.15
CA ARG A 96 8.45 19.74 12.99
C ARG A 96 9.81 20.33 13.25
N ALA A 97 10.86 19.56 12.93
CA ALA A 97 12.23 20.06 12.92
C ALA A 97 12.58 20.67 11.54
N GLY A 98 13.62 21.49 11.52
CA GLY A 98 14.12 22.12 10.30
C GLY A 98 13.63 23.54 10.10
N GLU A 99 14.28 24.24 9.17
CA GLU A 99 14.00 25.65 8.88
C GLU A 99 12.77 25.83 7.99
N THR A 100 12.52 24.85 7.12
CA THR A 100 11.40 24.87 6.19
C THR A 100 10.63 23.56 6.28
N THR A 101 9.34 23.60 5.92
CA THR A 101 8.48 22.43 5.84
C THR A 101 7.57 22.49 4.63
N GLU A 102 7.25 21.35 4.06
CA GLU A 102 6.21 21.23 3.05
C GLU A 102 4.83 21.26 3.71
N ILE A 103 3.94 22.07 3.16
CA ILE A 103 2.52 22.16 3.55
C ILE A 103 1.68 21.76 2.35
N ARG A 104 1.02 20.63 2.47
CA ARG A 104 0.10 20.11 1.48
C ARG A 104 -1.32 20.51 1.81
N VAL A 105 -2.06 20.97 0.81
CA VAL A 105 -3.44 21.45 0.97
C VAL A 105 -4.33 20.77 -0.08
N TYR A 106 -5.46 20.25 0.34
CA TYR A 106 -6.48 19.74 -0.57
C TYR A 106 -7.63 20.73 -0.70
N SER A 107 -8.04 21.00 -1.93
CA SER A 107 -9.18 21.86 -2.23
C SER A 107 -9.82 21.49 -3.56
N ASN A 108 -11.13 21.73 -3.67
CA ASN A 108 -11.85 21.67 -4.95
C ASN A 108 -11.97 23.06 -5.62
N GLN A 109 -11.31 24.07 -5.05
CA GLN A 109 -11.26 25.42 -5.62
C GLN A 109 -10.02 25.58 -6.52
N PRO A 110 -10.05 26.46 -7.52
CA PRO A 110 -8.97 26.62 -8.50
C PRO A 110 -7.71 27.28 -7.93
N SER A 111 -7.81 27.96 -6.79
CA SER A 111 -6.67 28.58 -6.13
C SER A 111 -6.78 28.49 -4.61
N VAL A 112 -5.62 28.44 -3.96
CA VAL A 112 -5.48 28.45 -2.50
C VAL A 112 -4.42 29.49 -2.13
N THR A 113 -4.75 30.35 -1.18
CA THR A 113 -3.81 31.27 -0.53
C THR A 113 -3.43 30.70 0.83
N LEU A 114 -2.12 30.60 1.09
CA LEU A 114 -1.59 30.20 2.38
C LEU A 114 -1.11 31.42 3.18
N PHE A 115 -1.46 31.44 4.46
CA PHE A 115 -1.02 32.43 5.43
C PHE A 115 -0.24 31.76 6.56
N LEU A 116 0.82 32.41 7.02
CA LEU A 116 1.59 32.07 8.21
C LEU A 116 1.48 33.20 9.22
N ASN A 117 0.96 32.93 10.41
CA ASN A 117 0.75 33.90 11.48
C ASN A 117 0.01 35.17 11.01
N GLY A 118 -0.93 35.01 10.06
CA GLY A 118 -1.72 36.10 9.48
C GLY A 118 -1.07 36.81 8.27
N GLU A 119 0.19 36.54 7.98
CA GLU A 119 0.89 37.10 6.82
C GLU A 119 0.74 36.17 5.60
N LYS A 120 0.44 36.72 4.42
CA LYS A 120 0.35 35.92 3.18
C LYS A 120 1.74 35.36 2.83
N VAL A 121 1.80 34.03 2.69
CA VAL A 121 3.00 33.34 2.21
C VAL A 121 2.99 33.31 0.70
N GLU A 122 1.98 32.68 0.11
CA GLU A 122 1.87 32.46 -1.32
C GLU A 122 0.42 32.17 -1.71
N GLU A 123 0.12 32.32 -3.01
CA GLU A 123 -1.11 31.86 -3.63
C GLU A 123 -0.77 30.96 -4.81
N LEU A 124 -1.30 29.75 -4.81
CA LEU A 124 -1.10 28.79 -5.87
C LEU A 124 -2.41 28.51 -6.60
N SER A 125 -2.29 28.24 -7.90
CA SER A 125 -3.37 27.69 -8.73
C SER A 125 -3.00 26.27 -9.12
N ALA A 126 -3.85 25.31 -8.79
CA ALA A 126 -3.65 23.89 -9.06
C ALA A 126 -4.98 23.16 -9.07
N GLU A 127 -4.95 21.89 -9.40
CA GLU A 127 -6.11 21.01 -9.29
C GLU A 127 -5.98 20.09 -8.08
N LYS A 128 -6.89 20.23 -7.12
CA LYS A 128 -7.08 19.36 -5.95
C LYS A 128 -5.93 19.36 -4.93
N VAL A 129 -4.68 19.38 -5.35
CA VAL A 129 -3.49 19.28 -4.49
C VAL A 129 -2.59 20.50 -4.68
N PHE A 130 -2.35 21.23 -3.60
CA PHE A 130 -1.51 22.44 -3.56
C PHE A 130 -0.38 22.18 -2.59
N VAL A 131 0.86 22.44 -3.01
CA VAL A 131 2.06 22.15 -2.22
C VAL A 131 2.86 23.44 -2.04
N PHE A 132 2.98 23.87 -0.79
CA PHE A 132 3.70 25.07 -0.39
C PHE A 132 4.97 24.71 0.37
N THR A 133 6.03 25.49 0.22
CA THR A 133 7.20 25.43 1.09
C THR A 133 7.16 26.62 2.04
N VAL A 134 7.18 26.36 3.34
CA VAL A 134 7.02 27.37 4.39
C VAL A 134 8.25 27.42 5.28
N ALA A 135 8.82 28.60 5.48
CA ALA A 135 9.86 28.83 6.50
C ALA A 135 9.19 28.96 7.88
N LEU A 136 9.53 28.06 8.80
CA LEU A 136 8.98 28.06 10.15
C LEU A 136 9.69 29.08 11.03
N LYS A 137 8.91 29.83 11.82
CA LYS A 137 9.39 30.69 12.91
C LYS A 137 9.55 29.83 14.17
N ASP A 138 10.49 30.19 15.05
CA ASP A 138 10.68 29.48 16.31
C ASP A 138 9.41 29.46 17.16
N GLY A 139 9.09 28.32 17.74
CA GLY A 139 7.88 28.09 18.51
C GLY A 139 6.65 27.84 17.62
N PHE A 140 5.51 28.42 17.99
CA PHE A 140 4.25 28.13 17.33
C PHE A 140 4.05 28.92 16.03
N ASN A 141 3.57 28.22 15.03
CA ASN A 141 3.28 28.71 13.68
C ASN A 141 1.81 28.40 13.35
N ILE A 142 1.01 29.45 13.17
CA ILE A 142 -0.39 29.30 12.80
C ILE A 142 -0.49 29.40 11.28
N LEU A 143 -0.88 28.31 10.65
CA LEU A 143 -1.11 28.22 9.21
C LEU A 143 -2.60 28.31 8.92
N THR A 144 -2.97 29.13 7.95
CA THR A 144 -4.34 29.23 7.44
C THR A 144 -4.32 29.10 5.93
N ALA A 145 -5.02 28.09 5.40
CA ALA A 145 -5.30 27.97 3.99
C ALA A 145 -6.69 28.56 3.70
N GLN A 146 -6.75 29.40 2.68
CA GLN A 146 -8.00 30.02 2.22
C GLN A 146 -8.23 29.72 0.74
N ALA A 147 -9.42 29.23 0.43
CA ALA A 147 -9.88 28.97 -0.93
C ALA A 147 -11.27 29.60 -1.14
N GLY A 148 -11.31 30.76 -1.78
CA GLY A 148 -12.52 31.59 -1.82
C GLY A 148 -12.94 32.01 -0.42
N GLU A 149 -14.17 31.65 -0.03
CA GLU A 149 -14.73 31.98 1.29
C GLU A 149 -14.43 30.95 2.38
N VAL A 150 -13.94 29.75 1.99
CA VAL A 150 -13.64 28.68 2.95
C VAL A 150 -12.23 28.77 3.45
N LYS A 151 -12.03 28.42 4.72
CA LYS A 151 -10.73 28.44 5.40
C LYS A 151 -10.54 27.19 6.22
N ASP A 152 -9.28 26.77 6.33
CA ASP A 152 -8.87 25.76 7.30
C ASP A 152 -7.58 26.23 8.00
N THR A 153 -7.44 25.92 9.27
CA THR A 153 -6.33 26.40 10.10
C THR A 153 -5.73 25.25 10.88
N MET A 154 -4.41 25.27 11.00
CA MET A 154 -3.65 24.37 11.88
C MET A 154 -2.54 25.14 12.60
N THR A 155 -2.09 24.57 13.71
CA THR A 155 -0.92 25.08 14.44
C THR A 155 0.20 24.06 14.37
N LEU A 156 1.38 24.49 13.97
CA LEU A 156 2.63 23.73 14.03
C LEU A 156 3.57 24.34 15.05
N GLU A 157 4.42 23.52 15.64
CA GLU A 157 5.48 23.95 16.53
C GLU A 157 6.83 23.59 15.89
N LYS A 158 7.69 24.59 15.71
CA LYS A 158 9.09 24.35 15.33
C LYS A 158 9.85 23.86 16.54
N VAL A 159 10.47 22.69 16.44
CA VAL A 159 11.25 22.03 17.48
C VAL A 159 12.67 21.77 16.99
N GLU A 160 13.63 21.62 17.90
CA GLU A 160 15.00 21.24 17.53
C GLU A 160 15.08 19.80 17.01
N LYS A 161 14.30 18.89 17.60
CA LYS A 161 14.23 17.48 17.25
C LYS A 161 12.79 17.00 17.32
N GLU A 162 12.38 16.26 16.30
CA GLU A 162 11.04 15.65 16.25
C GLU A 162 10.86 14.61 17.36
N PRO A 163 9.67 14.53 17.97
CA PRO A 163 9.32 13.49 18.92
C PRO A 163 9.43 12.08 18.33
N GLU A 164 9.82 11.12 19.14
CA GLU A 164 9.95 9.71 18.73
C GLU A 164 8.64 9.10 18.23
N ILE A 165 7.50 9.65 18.62
CA ILE A 165 6.17 9.20 18.13
C ILE A 165 6.01 9.35 16.62
N TYR A 166 6.82 10.19 15.96
CA TYR A 166 6.81 10.37 14.51
C TYR A 166 7.80 9.46 13.78
N VAL A 167 8.64 8.75 14.51
CA VAL A 167 9.57 7.79 13.92
C VAL A 167 8.79 6.55 13.49
N LEU A 168 9.04 6.11 12.24
CA LEU A 168 8.49 4.85 11.76
C LEU A 168 9.01 3.70 12.62
N PRO A 169 8.14 2.83 13.16
CA PRO A 169 8.61 1.64 13.85
C PRO A 169 9.41 0.76 12.90
N GLU A 170 10.43 0.10 13.40
CA GLU A 170 11.14 -0.92 12.62
C GLU A 170 10.14 -1.99 12.17
N VAL A 171 10.14 -2.27 10.87
CA VAL A 171 9.30 -3.33 10.33
C VAL A 171 9.84 -4.65 10.84
N ASN A 172 9.10 -5.30 11.72
CA ASN A 172 9.41 -6.65 12.13
C ASN A 172 9.06 -7.61 10.98
N GLU A 173 10.06 -7.98 10.18
CA GLU A 173 9.89 -8.89 9.03
C GLU A 173 9.34 -10.27 9.42
N ARG A 174 9.33 -10.59 10.72
CA ARG A 174 8.78 -11.83 11.28
C ARG A 174 7.37 -11.70 11.84
N ALA A 175 6.81 -10.49 11.86
CA ALA A 175 5.39 -10.36 12.18
C ALA A 175 4.61 -11.14 11.11
N GLU A 176 3.71 -12.03 11.53
CA GLU A 176 2.84 -12.85 10.67
C GLU A 176 1.84 -11.98 9.87
N GLY A 177 2.28 -10.85 9.42
CA GLY A 177 1.54 -9.93 8.57
C GLY A 177 1.68 -10.32 7.10
N VAL A 178 0.71 -9.95 6.30
CA VAL A 178 0.81 -10.06 4.85
C VAL A 178 2.03 -9.27 4.40
N ALA A 179 3.02 -9.96 3.82
CA ALA A 179 4.21 -9.32 3.31
C ALA A 179 3.83 -8.19 2.34
N ASN A 180 4.58 -7.11 2.38
CA ASN A 180 4.40 -6.03 1.44
C ASN A 180 4.77 -6.53 0.03
N TRP A 181 3.81 -6.56 -0.88
CA TRP A 181 4.00 -6.99 -2.27
C TRP A 181 5.16 -6.28 -2.95
N PHE A 182 5.39 -5.03 -2.57
CA PHE A 182 6.38 -4.17 -3.20
C PHE A 182 7.80 -4.37 -2.65
N SER A 183 7.97 -5.11 -1.55
CA SER A 183 9.31 -5.45 -1.07
C SER A 183 10.05 -6.38 -2.03
N THR A 184 9.31 -7.06 -2.89
CA THR A 184 9.84 -7.97 -3.92
C THR A 184 9.96 -7.33 -5.30
N VAL A 185 9.42 -6.13 -5.51
CA VAL A 185 9.43 -5.44 -6.82
C VAL A 185 10.70 -4.59 -7.03
N GLY A 186 11.45 -4.28 -5.95
CA GLY A 186 12.61 -3.37 -6.01
C GLY A 186 13.84 -3.91 -6.75
N ASP A 187 13.99 -5.23 -6.82
CA ASP A 187 15.12 -5.93 -7.47
C ASP A 187 14.63 -6.96 -8.49
N MET A 188 13.67 -6.58 -9.33
CA MET A 188 13.45 -7.37 -10.54
C MET A 188 14.62 -7.11 -11.50
N ASP A 189 15.74 -7.78 -11.25
CA ASP A 189 16.53 -8.27 -12.36
C ASP A 189 15.55 -8.96 -13.29
N LEU A 190 15.49 -8.52 -14.53
CA LEU A 190 14.74 -9.20 -15.58
C LEU A 190 15.37 -10.59 -15.70
N LYS A 191 14.92 -11.51 -14.84
CA LYS A 191 15.35 -12.91 -14.89
C LYS A 191 15.06 -13.41 -16.29
N ALA A 192 15.97 -14.16 -16.86
CA ALA A 192 15.75 -14.82 -18.14
C ALA A 192 14.36 -15.50 -18.12
N PRO A 193 13.57 -15.40 -19.18
CA PRO A 193 12.26 -16.00 -19.22
C PRO A 193 12.37 -17.49 -18.88
N MET A 194 11.46 -17.97 -18.01
CA MET A 194 11.43 -19.39 -17.66
C MET A 194 11.24 -20.24 -18.91
N GLU A 195 12.03 -21.29 -19.03
CA GLU A 195 11.92 -22.24 -20.13
C GLU A 195 10.80 -23.26 -19.88
N PHE A 196 10.11 -23.63 -20.94
CA PHE A 196 9.05 -24.64 -20.94
C PHE A 196 9.28 -25.62 -22.11
N PRO A 197 10.29 -26.52 -21.98
CA PRO A 197 10.64 -27.46 -23.06
C PRO A 197 9.44 -28.39 -23.37
N GLU A 198 9.20 -28.63 -24.65
CA GLU A 198 8.13 -29.52 -25.09
C GLU A 198 8.36 -30.94 -24.58
N GLY A 199 7.31 -31.60 -24.09
CA GLY A 199 7.37 -32.97 -23.55
C GLY A 199 7.97 -33.08 -22.16
N MET A 200 8.26 -31.98 -21.49
CA MET A 200 8.69 -31.95 -20.08
C MET A 200 7.55 -31.43 -19.19
N TYR A 201 7.56 -31.86 -17.92
CA TYR A 201 6.65 -31.27 -16.92
C TYR A 201 7.09 -29.85 -16.60
N SER A 202 6.12 -29.03 -16.19
CA SER A 202 6.36 -27.64 -15.82
C SER A 202 5.36 -27.15 -14.75
N ILE A 203 5.55 -25.97 -14.24
CA ILE A 203 4.59 -25.32 -13.33
C ILE A 203 3.23 -25.03 -13.99
N LYS A 204 3.14 -25.05 -15.32
CA LYS A 204 1.89 -24.85 -16.07
C LYS A 204 1.00 -26.09 -16.11
N ASP A 205 1.55 -27.24 -15.78
CA ASP A 205 0.78 -28.49 -15.72
C ASP A 205 -0.12 -28.52 -14.49
N SER A 206 -1.33 -29.08 -14.66
CA SER A 206 -2.26 -29.28 -13.54
C SER A 206 -1.72 -30.34 -12.57
N LEU A 207 -2.17 -30.28 -11.32
CA LEU A 207 -1.82 -31.32 -10.34
C LEU A 207 -2.23 -32.72 -10.81
N GLU A 208 -3.34 -32.83 -11.54
CA GLU A 208 -3.79 -34.10 -12.13
C GLU A 208 -2.82 -34.60 -13.20
N GLU A 209 -2.26 -33.70 -14.02
CA GLU A 209 -1.24 -34.06 -14.99
C GLU A 209 0.07 -34.47 -14.31
N LEU A 210 0.52 -33.71 -13.30
CA LEU A 210 1.69 -34.03 -12.50
C LEU A 210 1.53 -35.37 -11.75
N ALA A 211 0.31 -35.74 -11.35
CA ALA A 211 0.04 -36.99 -10.67
C ALA A 211 0.25 -38.25 -11.51
N LYS A 212 0.39 -38.11 -12.84
CA LYS A 212 0.76 -39.24 -13.71
C LYS A 212 2.20 -39.68 -13.49
N CYS A 213 3.05 -38.80 -12.93
CA CYS A 213 4.44 -39.11 -12.60
C CYS A 213 4.66 -38.96 -11.08
N PRO A 214 5.07 -40.06 -10.38
CA PRO A 214 5.29 -40.00 -8.93
C PRO A 214 6.29 -38.94 -8.49
N GLU A 215 7.36 -38.73 -9.25
CA GLU A 215 8.37 -37.73 -8.95
C GLU A 215 7.83 -36.28 -9.11
N ALA A 216 7.07 -36.02 -10.17
CA ALA A 216 6.49 -34.71 -10.43
C ALA A 216 5.45 -34.31 -9.39
N ILE A 217 4.55 -35.24 -9.01
CA ILE A 217 3.53 -34.95 -7.98
C ILE A 217 4.13 -34.82 -6.58
N GLU A 218 5.22 -35.53 -6.27
CA GLU A 218 5.92 -35.37 -4.99
C GLU A 218 6.53 -33.97 -4.86
N ILE A 219 7.13 -33.44 -5.93
CA ILE A 219 7.64 -32.05 -5.97
C ILE A 219 6.49 -31.07 -5.74
N ALA A 220 5.37 -31.25 -6.43
CA ALA A 220 4.20 -30.41 -6.30
C ALA A 220 3.61 -30.44 -4.88
N ALA A 221 3.43 -31.63 -4.31
CA ALA A 221 2.88 -31.81 -2.97
C ALA A 221 3.76 -31.17 -1.89
N LYS A 222 5.09 -31.31 -2.00
CA LYS A 222 6.03 -30.62 -1.10
C LYS A 222 5.92 -29.11 -1.22
N ALA A 223 5.80 -28.60 -2.45
CA ALA A 223 5.64 -27.16 -2.69
C ALA A 223 4.37 -26.60 -2.05
N VAL A 224 3.23 -27.24 -2.29
CA VAL A 224 1.94 -26.80 -1.71
C VAL A 224 1.95 -26.91 -0.18
N LYS A 225 2.54 -27.96 0.36
CA LYS A 225 2.68 -28.11 1.82
C LYS A 225 3.56 -27.02 2.43
N LEU A 226 4.65 -26.66 1.77
CA LEU A 226 5.58 -25.63 2.26
C LEU A 226 4.96 -24.23 2.24
N THR A 227 4.21 -23.91 1.18
CA THR A 227 3.67 -22.55 0.97
C THR A 227 2.30 -22.35 1.59
N MET A 228 1.43 -23.32 1.52
CA MET A 228 0.03 -23.21 1.94
C MET A 228 -0.31 -24.07 3.16
N ASN A 229 0.62 -24.85 3.67
CA ASN A 229 0.43 -25.84 4.74
C ASN A 229 -0.71 -26.83 4.46
N MET A 230 -0.93 -27.17 3.19
CA MET A 230 -2.02 -28.05 2.74
C MET A 230 -1.45 -29.38 2.22
N VAL A 231 -2.20 -30.45 2.43
CA VAL A 231 -1.89 -31.77 1.86
C VAL A 231 -2.63 -31.92 0.54
N VAL A 232 -1.87 -32.18 -0.52
CA VAL A 232 -2.37 -32.36 -1.89
C VAL A 232 -1.81 -33.66 -2.43
N SER A 233 -2.60 -34.71 -2.30
CA SER A 233 -2.28 -36.04 -2.83
C SER A 233 -3.53 -36.67 -3.43
N PRO A 234 -3.42 -37.51 -4.50
CA PRO A 234 -4.57 -38.15 -5.10
C PRO A 234 -5.40 -38.91 -4.07
N GLY A 235 -6.69 -38.53 -3.95
CA GLY A 235 -7.64 -39.17 -3.03
C GLY A 235 -7.60 -38.65 -1.59
N GLU A 236 -6.77 -37.68 -1.26
CA GLU A 236 -6.64 -37.11 0.09
C GLU A 236 -6.81 -35.58 0.12
N GLY A 237 -7.27 -35.07 1.27
CA GLY A 237 -7.31 -33.63 1.56
C GLY A 237 -8.14 -32.81 0.56
N MET A 238 -7.53 -31.76 0.00
CA MET A 238 -8.16 -30.83 -0.94
C MET A 238 -8.01 -31.23 -2.42
N TRP A 239 -7.62 -32.48 -2.69
CA TRP A 239 -7.31 -32.96 -4.04
C TRP A 239 -8.38 -32.62 -5.08
N ASP A 240 -9.64 -33.01 -4.82
CA ASP A 240 -10.71 -32.84 -5.79
C ASP A 240 -11.00 -31.37 -6.14
N MET A 241 -10.69 -30.46 -5.25
CA MET A 241 -10.82 -29.02 -5.49
C MET A 241 -9.65 -28.43 -6.26
N MET A 242 -8.45 -29.01 -6.11
CA MET A 242 -7.20 -28.42 -6.58
C MET A 242 -6.60 -29.16 -7.79
N LYS A 243 -6.98 -30.39 -8.07
CA LYS A 243 -6.36 -31.24 -9.11
C LYS A 243 -6.31 -30.60 -10.50
N GLY A 244 -7.28 -29.76 -10.85
CA GLY A 244 -7.32 -29.03 -12.11
C GLY A 244 -6.47 -27.74 -12.15
N MET A 245 -5.84 -27.36 -11.03
CA MET A 245 -5.03 -26.15 -10.95
C MET A 245 -3.58 -26.44 -11.29
N SER A 246 -2.92 -25.50 -11.99
CA SER A 246 -1.47 -25.54 -12.20
C SER A 246 -0.70 -25.06 -10.97
N LEU A 247 0.56 -25.45 -10.85
CA LEU A 247 1.43 -24.95 -9.78
C LEU A 247 1.68 -23.45 -9.90
N GLU A 248 1.71 -22.91 -11.11
CA GLU A 248 1.77 -21.48 -11.36
C GLU A 248 0.61 -20.74 -10.66
N ARG A 249 -0.62 -21.20 -10.89
CA ARG A 249 -1.82 -20.63 -10.27
C ARG A 249 -1.85 -20.82 -8.75
N LEU A 250 -1.40 -21.95 -8.25
CA LEU A 250 -1.29 -22.20 -6.81
C LEU A 250 -0.21 -21.31 -6.18
N GLY A 251 0.89 -21.05 -6.89
CA GLY A 251 1.91 -20.10 -6.49
C GLY A 251 1.38 -18.67 -6.40
N GLU A 252 0.58 -18.25 -7.38
CA GLU A 252 -0.12 -16.96 -7.33
C GLU A 252 -1.06 -16.85 -6.12
N MET A 253 -1.79 -17.91 -5.80
CA MET A 253 -2.67 -17.96 -4.64
C MET A 253 -1.90 -17.97 -3.31
N ALA A 254 -0.75 -18.62 -3.26
CA ALA A 254 0.15 -18.61 -2.10
C ALA A 254 0.76 -17.21 -1.87
N GLY A 255 0.90 -16.42 -2.91
CA GLY A 255 1.40 -15.04 -2.84
C GLY A 255 2.71 -14.94 -2.06
N SER A 256 2.71 -14.13 -1.03
CA SER A 256 3.88 -13.88 -0.17
C SER A 256 4.31 -15.06 0.73
N LEU A 257 3.56 -16.14 0.78
CA LEU A 257 3.96 -17.36 1.49
C LEU A 257 5.01 -18.16 0.72
N ALA A 258 5.17 -17.92 -0.59
CA ALA A 258 6.20 -18.52 -1.41
C ALA A 258 7.48 -17.67 -1.36
N PRO A 259 8.64 -18.25 -1.02
CA PRO A 259 9.91 -17.53 -1.06
C PRO A 259 10.23 -16.98 -2.45
N GLU A 260 11.02 -15.92 -2.53
CA GLU A 260 11.48 -15.37 -3.80
C GLU A 260 12.24 -16.42 -4.63
N GLY A 261 11.99 -16.47 -5.95
CA GLY A 261 12.58 -17.47 -6.82
C GLY A 261 12.04 -18.90 -6.66
N PHE A 262 11.02 -19.08 -5.79
CA PHE A 262 10.45 -20.41 -5.50
C PHE A 262 9.82 -21.04 -6.74
N ILE A 263 9.03 -20.27 -7.48
CA ILE A 263 8.34 -20.75 -8.69
C ILE A 263 9.32 -21.10 -9.79
N GLU A 264 10.37 -20.29 -9.97
CA GLU A 264 11.46 -20.55 -10.94
C GLU A 264 12.24 -21.81 -10.55
N SER A 265 12.58 -21.96 -9.26
CA SER A 265 13.25 -23.17 -8.76
C SER A 265 12.39 -24.42 -8.94
N LEU A 266 11.08 -24.29 -8.71
CA LEU A 266 10.12 -25.37 -8.89
C LEU A 266 10.03 -25.79 -10.36
N ASN A 267 9.92 -24.81 -11.27
CA ASN A 267 9.92 -25.05 -12.70
C ASN A 267 11.23 -25.70 -13.14
N GLY A 268 12.38 -25.21 -12.67
CA GLY A 268 13.69 -25.78 -12.98
C GLY A 268 13.84 -27.26 -12.61
N LYS A 269 13.12 -27.73 -11.57
CA LYS A 269 13.08 -29.17 -11.21
C LYS A 269 12.13 -29.94 -12.12
N LEU A 270 10.96 -29.40 -12.41
CA LEU A 270 9.95 -30.08 -13.22
C LEU A 270 10.36 -30.27 -14.67
N ILE A 271 11.04 -29.28 -15.28
CA ILE A 271 11.53 -29.39 -16.68
C ILE A 271 12.63 -30.42 -16.86
N GLN A 272 13.13 -31.06 -15.81
CA GLN A 272 14.03 -32.19 -15.89
C GLN A 272 13.30 -33.54 -16.01
N ILE A 273 11.99 -33.54 -15.81
CA ILE A 273 11.17 -34.76 -15.80
C ILE A 273 10.36 -34.81 -17.09
N LYS A 274 10.56 -35.89 -17.85
CA LYS A 274 9.83 -36.11 -19.10
C LYS A 274 8.39 -36.53 -18.83
N LYS A 275 7.44 -35.96 -19.57
CA LYS A 275 6.03 -36.37 -19.50
C LYS A 275 5.86 -37.81 -19.94
N VAL A 276 5.03 -38.52 -19.19
CA VAL A 276 4.70 -39.93 -19.44
C VAL A 276 3.62 -40.04 -20.49
#